data_1b952ad6a5077e977530a0debcf05fec
#
_entry.id   1b952ad6a5077e977530a0debcf05fec
#
_cell.length_a   1.000
_cell.length_b   1.000
_cell.length_c   1.000
_cell.angle_alpha   90.00
_cell.angle_beta   90.00
_cell.angle_gamma   90.00
#
_symmetry.space_group_name_H-M   'P 1'
#
loop_
_entity.id
_entity.type
_entity.pdbx_description
1 polymer ?
#
loop_
_entity_poly.entity_id
_entity_poly.type
_entity_poly.pdbx_seq_one_letter_code
_entity_poly.pdbx_strand_id
1 'polypeptide(L)'
;MARLLVLAAAVALAAALLAAVLLARDSGGDGGRIGVNTHLVWAEAGQVEPVFDELRGGGVGWVREELPWRLVEPERGRYDWRQTDNLMAAAARAGIRVLGILAYSAPWASSDPEGDDARYPPRDVADYARYAAAVVDRYAEDGAFWRERRDLEPTPLRAVEIWNEPWLHVTWRPDPDPAAYARLARAAAEAIRDVAPETTIAVSGDLLQVRADGAFREWLPELLEADPELPALVDVYSVHPYPDPRTAGPYDDRDDPRWDYRRVELVREVDDSLPIWITEVGWSTADTDDSVSEETQADHVAGAITRALDEWGEYVERIFVYSYDRDTGDRGDREGNYGLRRVDGSPKPAWGAVQEVGRGDPPD
;
A
#
# COMPACT_ATOMS: atom_id res chain seq x y z
N MET A 1 17.75 -6.26 48.72
CA MET A 1 16.39 -5.71 48.47
C MET A 1 16.39 -4.39 47.71
N ALA A 2 17.15 -3.37 48.09
CA ALA A 2 17.15 -2.06 47.39
C ALA A 2 17.52 -2.11 45.88
N ARG A 3 18.52 -2.92 45.48
CA ARG A 3 18.93 -3.05 44.07
C ARG A 3 17.89 -3.74 43.19
N LEU A 4 17.09 -4.67 43.69
CA LEU A 4 16.00 -5.34 42.98
C LEU A 4 14.80 -4.39 42.78
N LEU A 5 14.52 -3.50 43.75
CA LEU A 5 13.47 -2.49 43.63
C LEU A 5 13.83 -1.41 42.59
N VAL A 6 15.10 -1.02 42.48
CA VAL A 6 15.57 -0.05 41.48
C VAL A 6 15.51 -0.64 40.10
N LEU A 7 15.84 -1.93 39.90
CA LEU A 7 15.76 -2.60 38.61
C LEU A 7 14.30 -2.75 38.15
N ALA A 8 13.40 -3.13 39.06
CA ALA A 8 11.97 -3.25 38.78
C ALA A 8 11.34 -1.88 38.38
N ALA A 9 11.74 -0.80 39.07
CA ALA A 9 11.28 0.54 38.75
C ALA A 9 11.82 1.05 37.39
N ALA A 10 13.06 0.72 37.05
CA ALA A 10 13.63 1.07 35.75
C ALA A 10 12.96 0.32 34.60
N VAL A 11 12.64 -0.96 34.75
CA VAL A 11 11.92 -1.76 33.76
C VAL A 11 10.47 -1.26 33.63
N ALA A 12 9.79 -0.92 34.70
CA ALA A 12 8.45 -0.35 34.67
C ALA A 12 8.43 1.04 34.01
N LEU A 13 9.46 1.87 34.26
CA LEU A 13 9.58 3.17 33.60
C LEU A 13 9.90 3.04 32.10
N ALA A 14 10.74 2.09 31.72
CA ALA A 14 11.03 1.80 30.31
C ALA A 14 9.81 1.24 29.57
N ALA A 15 9.04 0.36 30.22
CA ALA A 15 7.77 -0.15 29.66
C ALA A 15 6.70 0.96 29.56
N ALA A 16 6.61 1.86 30.55
CA ALA A 16 5.70 3.00 30.50
C ALA A 16 6.11 4.05 29.46
N LEU A 17 7.41 4.27 29.27
CA LEU A 17 7.93 5.12 28.20
C LEU A 17 7.71 4.51 26.82
N LEU A 18 7.91 3.20 26.67
CA LEU A 18 7.61 2.48 25.43
C LEU A 18 6.11 2.51 25.13
N ALA A 19 5.25 2.27 26.12
CA ALA A 19 3.80 2.40 25.98
C ALA A 19 3.37 3.85 25.68
N ALA A 20 4.00 4.86 26.29
CA ALA A 20 3.74 6.27 26.00
C ALA A 20 4.22 6.68 24.62
N VAL A 21 5.34 6.13 24.15
CA VAL A 21 5.83 6.32 22.75
C VAL A 21 4.93 5.60 21.76
N LEU A 22 4.43 4.42 22.09
CA LEU A 22 3.46 3.69 21.26
C LEU A 22 2.10 4.41 21.23
N LEU A 23 1.64 4.94 22.37
CA LEU A 23 0.40 5.74 22.47
C LEU A 23 0.56 7.16 21.86
N ALA A 24 1.74 7.76 21.92
CA ALA A 24 2.01 9.05 21.27
C ALA A 24 2.19 8.92 19.73
N ARG A 25 2.43 7.70 19.24
CA ARG A 25 2.43 7.41 17.79
C ARG A 25 1.03 7.44 17.17
N ASP A 26 -0.04 7.43 17.96
CA ASP A 26 -1.41 7.30 17.48
C ASP A 26 -2.39 8.33 18.07
N SER A 27 -1.97 9.57 18.32
CA SER A 27 -2.86 10.65 18.77
C SER A 27 -3.47 11.48 17.64
N GLY A 28 -3.48 10.97 16.42
CA GLY A 28 -4.34 11.48 15.35
C GLY A 28 -5.49 10.48 15.18
N GLY A 29 -6.74 10.93 15.20
CA GLY A 29 -7.91 10.06 15.05
C GLY A 29 -7.77 9.04 13.89
N ASP A 30 -8.75 8.21 13.62
CA ASP A 30 -8.68 7.10 12.62
C ASP A 30 -8.12 7.49 11.25
N GLY A 31 -8.08 8.78 10.90
CA GLY A 31 -7.36 9.33 9.73
C GLY A 31 -5.88 8.93 9.65
N GLY A 32 -5.23 8.56 10.78
CA GLY A 32 -3.90 7.98 10.79
C GLY A 32 -3.83 6.53 10.28
N ARG A 33 -4.98 5.84 10.17
CA ARG A 33 -5.10 4.45 9.72
C ARG A 33 -5.73 4.32 8.33
N ILE A 34 -6.29 5.39 7.78
CA ILE A 34 -6.97 5.41 6.49
C ILE A 34 -6.08 6.08 5.45
N GLY A 35 -5.97 5.42 4.31
CA GLY A 35 -5.32 5.92 3.12
C GLY A 35 -6.20 5.77 1.88
N VAL A 36 -5.74 6.35 0.79
CA VAL A 36 -6.31 6.17 -0.54
C VAL A 36 -5.21 5.85 -1.54
N ASN A 37 -5.54 5.07 -2.56
CA ASN A 37 -4.66 4.88 -3.70
C ASN A 37 -4.76 6.09 -4.64
N THR A 38 -3.62 6.53 -5.14
CA THR A 38 -3.49 7.63 -6.11
C THR A 38 -2.51 7.25 -7.21
N HIS A 39 -2.55 7.96 -8.36
CA HIS A 39 -1.63 7.80 -9.48
C HIS A 39 -1.00 9.15 -9.84
N LEU A 40 -0.68 9.94 -8.81
CA LEU A 40 -0.23 11.33 -8.93
C LEU A 40 1.21 11.47 -9.43
N VAL A 41 2.02 10.42 -9.33
CA VAL A 41 3.39 10.42 -9.90
C VAL A 41 3.38 10.67 -11.41
N TRP A 42 2.26 10.36 -12.09
CA TRP A 42 2.07 10.57 -13.51
C TRP A 42 1.44 11.92 -13.86
N ALA A 43 1.01 12.69 -12.85
CA ALA A 43 0.38 13.99 -13.04
C ALA A 43 1.39 15.10 -13.30
N GLU A 44 0.94 16.17 -13.97
CA GLU A 44 1.74 17.40 -14.09
C GLU A 44 1.95 18.06 -12.72
N ALA A 45 3.08 18.70 -12.52
CA ALA A 45 3.49 19.27 -11.22
C ALA A 45 2.41 20.15 -10.55
N GLY A 46 1.69 20.97 -11.32
CA GLY A 46 0.64 21.83 -10.78
C GLY A 46 -0.68 21.13 -10.42
N GLN A 47 -0.81 19.84 -10.70
CA GLN A 47 -2.02 19.05 -10.42
C GLN A 47 -1.92 18.25 -9.11
N VAL A 48 -0.71 18.04 -8.62
CA VAL A 48 -0.46 17.19 -7.45
C VAL A 48 -0.86 17.86 -6.14
N GLU A 49 -0.41 19.11 -5.90
CA GLU A 49 -0.66 19.83 -4.64
C GLU A 49 -2.15 19.99 -4.31
N PRO A 50 -3.03 20.40 -5.25
CA PRO A 50 -4.46 20.56 -4.94
C PRO A 50 -5.13 19.26 -4.46
N VAL A 51 -4.68 18.11 -4.97
CA VAL A 51 -5.18 16.80 -4.54
C VAL A 51 -4.76 16.51 -3.10
N PHE A 52 -3.50 16.72 -2.75
CA PHE A 52 -3.04 16.54 -1.38
C PHE A 52 -3.72 17.48 -0.38
N ASP A 53 -4.00 18.73 -0.76
CA ASP A 53 -4.76 19.66 0.08
C ASP A 53 -6.20 19.18 0.33
N GLU A 54 -6.84 18.60 -0.67
CA GLU A 54 -8.18 18.01 -0.53
C GLU A 54 -8.17 16.76 0.34
N LEU A 55 -7.21 15.85 0.14
CA LEU A 55 -7.04 14.64 0.94
C LEU A 55 -6.84 14.98 2.43
N ARG A 56 -5.98 15.96 2.72
CA ARG A 56 -5.79 16.46 4.08
C ARG A 56 -7.08 17.02 4.67
N GLY A 57 -7.81 17.83 3.90
CA GLY A 57 -9.11 18.37 4.30
C GLY A 57 -10.16 17.30 4.55
N GLY A 58 -10.01 16.14 3.91
CA GLY A 58 -10.85 14.95 4.07
C GLY A 58 -10.48 14.06 5.26
N GLY A 59 -9.38 14.36 5.99
CA GLY A 59 -8.94 13.52 7.11
C GLY A 59 -8.11 12.30 6.71
N VAL A 60 -7.69 12.22 5.44
CA VAL A 60 -6.83 11.13 4.94
C VAL A 60 -5.40 11.33 5.44
N GLY A 61 -4.83 10.33 6.09
CA GLY A 61 -3.47 10.40 6.64
C GLY A 61 -2.39 9.78 5.74
N TRP A 62 -2.79 8.99 4.75
CA TRP A 62 -1.90 8.25 3.88
C TRP A 62 -2.34 8.28 2.42
N VAL A 63 -1.38 8.26 1.52
CA VAL A 63 -1.59 7.85 0.12
C VAL A 63 -0.74 6.62 -0.18
N ARG A 64 -1.27 5.70 -0.99
CA ARG A 64 -0.50 4.63 -1.61
C ARG A 64 -0.26 5.02 -3.06
N GLU A 65 1.01 5.09 -3.44
CA GLU A 65 1.42 5.67 -4.72
C GLU A 65 2.59 4.90 -5.32
N GLU A 66 2.59 4.70 -6.62
CA GLU A 66 3.74 4.10 -7.31
C GLU A 66 4.96 5.02 -7.26
N LEU A 67 6.13 4.42 -7.03
CA LEU A 67 7.45 5.04 -7.25
C LEU A 67 8.14 4.26 -8.39
N PRO A 68 7.74 4.44 -9.66
CA PRO A 68 8.05 3.52 -10.74
C PRO A 68 9.55 3.48 -11.06
N TRP A 69 10.16 2.30 -11.04
CA TRP A 69 11.59 2.15 -11.33
C TRP A 69 11.99 2.75 -12.68
N ARG A 70 11.17 2.57 -13.71
CA ARG A 70 11.42 3.13 -15.05
C ARG A 70 11.48 4.67 -15.09
N LEU A 71 10.82 5.35 -14.15
CA LEU A 71 10.89 6.80 -14.01
C LEU A 71 12.09 7.21 -13.18
N VAL A 72 12.32 6.51 -12.08
CA VAL A 72 13.38 6.80 -11.11
C VAL A 72 14.76 6.49 -11.70
N GLU A 73 14.91 5.37 -12.43
CA GLU A 73 16.17 4.94 -13.04
C GLU A 73 15.94 4.48 -14.49
N PRO A 74 15.68 5.42 -15.41
CA PRO A 74 15.41 5.12 -16.83
C PRO A 74 16.57 4.42 -17.54
N GLU A 75 17.79 4.64 -17.10
CA GLU A 75 19.01 3.98 -17.56
C GLU A 75 19.82 3.54 -16.32
N ARG A 76 20.48 2.40 -16.38
CA ARG A 76 21.23 1.84 -15.24
C ARG A 76 22.21 2.87 -14.64
N GLY A 77 22.02 3.18 -13.35
CA GLY A 77 22.85 4.13 -12.59
C GLY A 77 22.54 5.60 -12.86
N ARG A 78 21.54 5.91 -13.68
CA ARG A 78 21.12 7.28 -13.97
C ARG A 78 19.74 7.53 -13.37
N TYR A 79 19.72 8.26 -12.25
CA TYR A 79 18.48 8.56 -11.53
C TYR A 79 17.84 9.86 -12.00
N ASP A 80 16.52 9.87 -12.11
CA ASP A 80 15.66 11.03 -12.37
C ASP A 80 14.57 11.10 -11.31
N TRP A 81 14.72 12.02 -10.37
CA TRP A 81 13.86 12.16 -9.20
C TRP A 81 12.72 13.17 -9.38
N ARG A 82 12.63 13.83 -10.54
CA ARG A 82 11.74 14.99 -10.71
C ARG A 82 10.28 14.71 -10.35
N GLN A 83 9.72 13.57 -10.77
CA GLN A 83 8.32 13.24 -10.53
C GLN A 83 8.11 12.78 -9.08
N THR A 84 8.97 11.94 -8.57
CA THR A 84 8.90 11.49 -7.17
C THR A 84 9.21 12.60 -6.18
N ASP A 85 10.18 13.50 -6.48
CA ASP A 85 10.44 14.69 -5.67
C ASP A 85 9.24 15.63 -5.60
N ASN A 86 8.54 15.83 -6.73
CA ASN A 86 7.33 16.64 -6.78
C ASN A 86 6.20 16.03 -5.91
N LEU A 87 6.00 14.73 -6.01
CA LEU A 87 5.04 13.99 -5.19
C LEU A 87 5.37 14.12 -3.70
N MET A 88 6.61 13.83 -3.30
CA MET A 88 7.04 13.88 -1.91
C MET A 88 7.00 15.30 -1.34
N ALA A 89 7.26 16.32 -2.17
CA ALA A 89 7.11 17.72 -1.75
C ALA A 89 5.65 18.08 -1.46
N ALA A 90 4.71 17.65 -2.29
CA ALA A 90 3.28 17.90 -2.09
C ALA A 90 2.75 17.15 -0.85
N ALA A 91 3.14 15.89 -0.69
CA ALA A 91 2.82 15.09 0.48
C ALA A 91 3.32 15.76 1.79
N ALA A 92 4.57 16.25 1.80
CA ALA A 92 5.15 16.93 2.94
C ALA A 92 4.41 18.24 3.30
N ARG A 93 4.05 19.07 2.30
CA ARG A 93 3.25 20.29 2.54
C ARG A 93 1.89 19.99 3.14
N ALA A 94 1.28 18.89 2.72
CA ALA A 94 -0.01 18.44 3.26
C ALA A 94 0.12 17.71 4.60
N GLY A 95 1.31 17.26 5.00
CA GLY A 95 1.51 16.40 6.17
C GLY A 95 0.93 14.99 5.99
N ILE A 96 0.79 14.53 4.73
CA ILE A 96 0.29 13.20 4.37
C ILE A 96 1.49 12.26 4.17
N ARG A 97 1.38 11.05 4.71
CA ARG A 97 2.40 10.00 4.57
C ARG A 97 2.21 9.25 3.25
N VAL A 98 3.29 8.71 2.72
CA VAL A 98 3.28 7.92 1.49
C VAL A 98 3.66 6.47 1.82
N LEU A 99 2.81 5.52 1.38
CA LEU A 99 3.19 4.14 1.16
C LEU A 99 3.66 4.05 -0.30
N GLY A 100 4.96 3.93 -0.51
CA GLY A 100 5.55 3.89 -1.84
C GLY A 100 5.57 2.48 -2.41
N ILE A 101 4.86 2.23 -3.52
CA ILE A 101 4.95 0.96 -4.23
C ILE A 101 6.24 0.97 -5.08
N LEU A 102 7.15 0.07 -4.79
CA LEU A 102 8.37 -0.11 -5.58
C LEU A 102 8.04 -0.97 -6.83
N ALA A 103 7.41 -0.37 -7.81
CA ALA A 103 6.89 -1.03 -9.02
C ALA A 103 7.47 -0.39 -10.27
N TYR A 104 7.57 -1.09 -11.26
CA TYR A 104 7.79 -2.45 -11.72
C TYR A 104 9.24 -2.54 -12.20
N SER A 105 9.61 -3.39 -13.17
CA SER A 105 10.96 -3.39 -13.74
C SER A 105 11.20 -2.16 -14.63
N ALA A 106 12.39 -1.58 -14.57
CA ALA A 106 12.86 -0.69 -15.62
C ALA A 106 13.13 -1.49 -16.93
N PRO A 107 12.92 -0.91 -18.13
CA PRO A 107 13.10 -1.64 -19.40
C PRO A 107 14.46 -2.30 -19.55
N TRP A 108 15.52 -1.64 -19.11
CA TRP A 108 16.88 -2.17 -19.16
C TRP A 108 17.12 -3.37 -18.22
N ALA A 109 16.31 -3.52 -17.15
CA ALA A 109 16.41 -4.57 -16.13
C ALA A 109 15.41 -5.72 -16.36
N SER A 110 14.29 -5.46 -17.04
CA SER A 110 13.19 -6.41 -17.25
C SER A 110 13.67 -7.72 -17.89
N SER A 111 13.12 -8.85 -17.43
CA SER A 111 13.32 -10.16 -18.07
C SER A 111 12.43 -10.39 -19.29
N ASP A 112 11.58 -9.42 -19.66
CA ASP A 112 10.78 -9.50 -20.87
C ASP A 112 11.64 -9.80 -22.09
N PRO A 113 11.29 -10.84 -22.88
CA PRO A 113 12.02 -11.17 -24.10
C PRO A 113 12.02 -10.06 -25.16
N GLU A 114 10.94 -9.25 -25.19
CA GLU A 114 10.75 -8.13 -26.12
C GLU A 114 11.23 -6.80 -25.55
N GLY A 115 11.37 -6.70 -24.21
CA GLY A 115 11.99 -5.57 -23.52
C GLY A 115 11.07 -4.41 -23.16
N ASP A 116 9.77 -4.48 -23.46
CA ASP A 116 8.83 -3.35 -23.28
C ASP A 116 7.90 -3.49 -22.06
N ASP A 117 7.63 -4.71 -21.59
CA ASP A 117 6.70 -4.94 -20.49
C ASP A 117 7.42 -4.89 -19.13
N ALA A 118 7.16 -3.84 -18.37
CA ALA A 118 7.71 -3.63 -17.04
C ALA A 118 7.23 -4.68 -16.00
N ARG A 119 6.14 -5.41 -16.28
CA ARG A 119 5.54 -6.40 -15.37
C ARG A 119 6.28 -7.74 -15.37
N TYR A 120 7.26 -7.94 -16.24
CA TYR A 120 8.22 -9.02 -16.09
C TYR A 120 9.20 -8.69 -14.97
N PRO A 121 9.52 -9.63 -14.06
CA PRO A 121 10.49 -9.39 -13.00
C PRO A 121 11.88 -9.06 -13.57
N PRO A 122 12.77 -8.46 -12.77
CA PRO A 122 14.11 -8.15 -13.25
C PRO A 122 14.93 -9.42 -13.50
N ARG A 123 15.87 -9.34 -14.47
CA ARG A 123 16.84 -10.42 -14.72
C ARG A 123 17.77 -10.68 -13.54
N ASP A 124 18.08 -9.62 -12.79
CA ASP A 124 18.91 -9.66 -11.61
C ASP A 124 18.21 -8.92 -10.46
N VAL A 125 17.86 -9.65 -9.41
CA VAL A 125 17.20 -9.08 -8.22
C VAL A 125 18.07 -8.04 -7.51
N ALA A 126 19.41 -8.11 -7.67
CA ALA A 126 20.30 -7.10 -7.11
C ALA A 126 20.15 -5.72 -7.77
N ASP A 127 19.73 -5.65 -9.02
CA ASP A 127 19.41 -4.38 -9.68
C ASP A 127 18.17 -3.74 -9.03
N TYR A 128 17.13 -4.54 -8.76
CA TYR A 128 15.92 -4.09 -8.06
C TYR A 128 16.22 -3.66 -6.62
N ALA A 129 17.02 -4.43 -5.90
CA ALA A 129 17.44 -4.13 -4.54
C ALA A 129 18.17 -2.77 -4.45
N ARG A 130 19.06 -2.47 -5.42
CA ARG A 130 19.72 -1.15 -5.48
C ARG A 130 18.75 -0.01 -5.74
N TYR A 131 17.78 -0.20 -6.65
CA TYR A 131 16.73 0.79 -6.89
C TYR A 131 15.90 1.01 -5.62
N ALA A 132 15.45 -0.05 -4.96
CA ALA A 132 14.68 0.02 -3.74
C ALA A 132 15.42 0.79 -2.63
N ALA A 133 16.68 0.44 -2.40
CA ALA A 133 17.54 1.15 -1.46
C ALA A 133 17.74 2.62 -1.83
N ALA A 134 17.96 2.94 -3.12
CA ALA A 134 18.17 4.32 -3.58
C ALA A 134 16.92 5.19 -3.36
N VAL A 135 15.72 4.66 -3.60
CA VAL A 135 14.45 5.36 -3.33
C VAL A 135 14.31 5.66 -1.84
N VAL A 136 14.50 4.65 -1.01
CA VAL A 136 14.31 4.79 0.43
C VAL A 136 15.37 5.71 1.03
N ASP A 137 16.65 5.58 0.66
CA ASP A 137 17.74 6.44 1.12
C ASP A 137 17.51 7.93 0.76
N ARG A 138 17.01 8.21 -0.46
CA ARG A 138 16.72 9.59 -0.88
C ARG A 138 15.69 10.26 0.01
N TYR A 139 14.63 9.53 0.41
CA TYR A 139 13.49 10.08 1.15
C TYR A 139 13.48 9.66 2.63
N ALA A 140 14.51 8.98 3.13
CA ALA A 140 14.69 8.71 4.56
C ALA A 140 14.77 10.02 5.38
N GLU A 141 14.71 9.95 6.70
CA GLU A 141 14.69 11.13 7.59
C GLU A 141 15.83 12.11 7.32
N ASP A 142 17.04 11.58 7.12
CA ASP A 142 18.24 12.36 6.76
C ASP A 142 18.56 12.27 5.26
N GLY A 143 17.59 11.94 4.42
CA GLY A 143 17.75 11.72 3.00
C GLY A 143 18.19 12.96 2.22
N ALA A 144 18.75 12.74 1.04
CA ALA A 144 19.24 13.83 0.19
C ALA A 144 18.14 14.83 -0.16
N PHE A 145 16.93 14.35 -0.40
CA PHE A 145 15.77 15.20 -0.73
C PHE A 145 15.51 16.26 0.33
N TRP A 146 15.48 15.93 1.62
CA TRP A 146 15.19 16.87 2.70
C TRP A 146 16.35 17.86 2.92
N ARG A 147 17.59 17.45 2.67
CA ARG A 147 18.73 18.34 2.70
C ARG A 147 18.72 19.38 1.57
N GLU A 148 18.16 19.01 0.41
CA GLU A 148 17.96 19.87 -0.75
C GLU A 148 16.74 20.79 -0.58
N ARG A 149 15.68 20.32 0.11
CA ARG A 149 14.39 20.98 0.29
C ARG A 149 14.18 21.48 1.72
N ARG A 150 15.08 22.36 2.16
CA ARG A 150 15.01 22.99 3.51
C ARG A 150 13.80 23.91 3.72
N ASP A 151 13.04 24.16 2.67
CA ASP A 151 11.77 24.88 2.68
C ASP A 151 10.59 24.01 3.17
N LEU A 152 10.80 22.69 3.29
CA LEU A 152 9.79 21.72 3.71
C LEU A 152 10.10 21.17 5.11
N GLU A 153 9.06 20.92 5.90
CA GLU A 153 9.16 20.06 7.07
C GLU A 153 9.26 18.59 6.59
N PRO A 154 10.30 17.84 7.00
CA PRO A 154 10.47 16.47 6.55
C PRO A 154 9.27 15.58 6.89
N THR A 155 8.76 14.90 5.87
CA THR A 155 7.79 13.81 5.98
C THR A 155 8.40 12.59 5.29
N PRO A 156 9.29 11.86 6.00
CA PRO A 156 10.09 10.79 5.40
C PRO A 156 9.23 9.66 4.84
N LEU A 157 9.74 9.00 3.81
CA LEU A 157 9.17 7.76 3.29
C LEU A 157 9.42 6.63 4.29
N ARG A 158 8.44 6.40 5.16
CA ARG A 158 8.54 5.41 6.25
C ARG A 158 7.92 4.07 5.92
N ALA A 159 7.29 3.93 4.75
CA ALA A 159 6.69 2.68 4.33
C ALA A 159 6.85 2.47 2.82
N VAL A 160 7.22 1.27 2.45
CA VAL A 160 7.29 0.83 1.06
C VAL A 160 6.63 -0.53 0.89
N GLU A 161 6.06 -0.77 -0.27
CA GLU A 161 5.50 -2.04 -0.69
C GLU A 161 6.35 -2.61 -1.83
N ILE A 162 6.82 -3.85 -1.66
CA ILE A 162 7.66 -4.51 -2.66
C ILE A 162 6.78 -5.11 -3.74
N TRP A 163 6.82 -4.50 -4.94
CA TRP A 163 6.00 -4.83 -6.09
C TRP A 163 4.50 -4.56 -5.86
N ASN A 164 3.69 -4.69 -6.93
CA ASN A 164 2.23 -4.65 -6.87
C ASN A 164 1.65 -5.95 -7.41
N GLU A 165 0.80 -6.60 -6.62
CA GLU A 165 0.05 -7.82 -6.98
C GLU A 165 0.87 -8.92 -7.68
N PRO A 166 2.01 -9.37 -7.12
CA PRO A 166 2.85 -10.40 -7.75
C PRO A 166 2.15 -11.76 -7.87
N TRP A 167 0.97 -11.91 -7.27
CA TRP A 167 0.10 -13.08 -7.37
C TRP A 167 -0.80 -13.09 -8.62
N LEU A 168 -0.80 -12.03 -9.46
CA LEU A 168 -1.58 -11.97 -10.69
C LEU A 168 -0.67 -12.04 -11.92
N HIS A 169 -1.04 -12.88 -12.91
CA HIS A 169 -0.30 -12.98 -14.16
C HIS A 169 -0.28 -11.68 -14.98
N VAL A 170 -1.18 -10.74 -14.68
CA VAL A 170 -1.23 -9.43 -15.34
C VAL A 170 -0.24 -8.43 -14.77
N THR A 171 0.25 -8.65 -13.56
CA THR A 171 1.17 -7.78 -12.83
C THR A 171 2.52 -8.46 -12.53
N TRP A 172 2.61 -9.79 -12.68
CA TRP A 172 3.84 -10.57 -12.64
C TRP A 172 3.86 -11.57 -13.81
N ARG A 173 4.59 -11.24 -14.86
CA ARG A 173 4.61 -12.01 -16.10
C ARG A 173 5.76 -13.02 -16.15
N PRO A 174 5.60 -14.13 -16.92
CA PRO A 174 4.35 -14.52 -17.61
C PRO A 174 3.29 -15.09 -16.66
N ASP A 175 3.69 -15.60 -15.52
CA ASP A 175 2.86 -16.20 -14.47
C ASP A 175 3.46 -15.93 -13.09
N PRO A 176 2.62 -15.80 -12.03
CA PRO A 176 3.08 -15.71 -10.65
C PRO A 176 4.10 -16.80 -10.29
N ASP A 177 5.16 -16.40 -9.60
CA ASP A 177 6.21 -17.28 -9.10
C ASP A 177 6.58 -16.87 -7.67
N PRO A 178 5.98 -17.53 -6.65
CA PRO A 178 6.23 -17.21 -5.24
C PRO A 178 7.71 -17.28 -4.86
N ALA A 179 8.47 -18.25 -5.42
CA ALA A 179 9.88 -18.39 -5.12
C ALA A 179 10.74 -17.28 -5.77
N ALA A 180 10.38 -16.82 -6.97
CA ALA A 180 11.05 -15.68 -7.59
C ALA A 180 10.73 -14.38 -6.85
N TYR A 181 9.49 -14.21 -6.42
CA TYR A 181 9.09 -13.06 -5.61
C TYR A 181 9.77 -13.07 -4.24
N ALA A 182 9.87 -14.23 -3.57
CA ALA A 182 10.59 -14.35 -2.29
C ALA A 182 12.04 -13.86 -2.42
N ARG A 183 12.75 -14.28 -3.48
CA ARG A 183 14.13 -13.82 -3.73
C ARG A 183 14.22 -12.31 -3.97
N LEU A 184 13.27 -11.76 -4.73
CA LEU A 184 13.20 -10.31 -4.99
C LEU A 184 12.91 -9.53 -3.72
N ALA A 185 11.92 -9.98 -2.94
CA ALA A 185 11.51 -9.36 -1.69
C ALA A 185 12.63 -9.37 -0.64
N ARG A 186 13.29 -10.51 -0.47
CA ARG A 186 14.46 -10.64 0.42
C ARG A 186 15.57 -9.67 0.03
N ALA A 187 15.99 -9.68 -1.23
CA ALA A 187 17.07 -8.82 -1.69
C ALA A 187 16.75 -7.33 -1.50
N ALA A 188 15.51 -6.93 -1.77
CA ALA A 188 15.05 -5.56 -1.54
C ALA A 188 15.01 -5.22 -0.03
N ALA A 189 14.45 -6.10 0.80
CA ALA A 189 14.35 -5.89 2.24
C ALA A 189 15.75 -5.73 2.87
N GLU A 190 16.68 -6.62 2.58
CA GLU A 190 18.06 -6.54 3.06
C GLU A 190 18.72 -5.19 2.67
N ALA A 191 18.59 -4.78 1.41
CA ALA A 191 19.17 -3.53 0.92
C ALA A 191 18.51 -2.27 1.54
N ILE A 192 17.19 -2.32 1.79
CA ILE A 192 16.47 -1.24 2.50
C ILE A 192 16.92 -1.17 3.96
N ARG A 193 17.03 -2.30 4.65
CA ARG A 193 17.50 -2.34 6.05
C ARG A 193 18.89 -1.76 6.23
N ASP A 194 19.77 -1.94 5.24
CA ASP A 194 21.14 -1.39 5.28
C ASP A 194 21.16 0.15 5.23
N VAL A 195 20.21 0.80 4.57
CA VAL A 195 20.19 2.26 4.38
C VAL A 195 19.16 2.97 5.28
N ALA A 196 18.04 2.33 5.60
CA ALA A 196 16.96 2.90 6.41
C ALA A 196 16.25 1.81 7.22
N PRO A 197 16.86 1.32 8.32
CA PRO A 197 16.35 0.18 9.10
C PRO A 197 14.96 0.38 9.70
N GLU A 198 14.53 1.64 9.89
CA GLU A 198 13.21 2.00 10.45
C GLU A 198 12.07 2.04 9.40
N THR A 199 12.36 1.80 8.13
CA THR A 199 11.33 1.80 7.09
C THR A 199 10.45 0.55 7.21
N THR A 200 9.14 0.74 7.27
CA THR A 200 8.17 -0.35 7.21
C THR A 200 8.18 -0.96 5.80
N ILE A 201 8.38 -2.26 5.71
CA ILE A 201 8.42 -3.01 4.45
C ILE A 201 7.19 -3.90 4.36
N ALA A 202 6.31 -3.61 3.40
CA ALA A 202 5.15 -4.43 3.08
C ALA A 202 5.50 -5.42 1.97
N VAL A 203 5.07 -6.68 2.15
CA VAL A 203 5.15 -7.73 1.15
C VAL A 203 3.78 -8.33 0.87
N SER A 204 3.62 -8.87 -0.32
CA SER A 204 2.39 -9.52 -0.74
C SER A 204 1.99 -10.68 0.16
N GLY A 205 0.86 -10.52 0.84
CA GLY A 205 0.24 -11.51 1.73
C GLY A 205 -1.08 -12.08 1.22
N ASP A 206 -1.45 -11.88 -0.07
CA ASP A 206 -2.71 -12.45 -0.58
C ASP A 206 -2.69 -13.98 -0.55
N LEU A 207 -3.86 -14.60 -0.60
CA LEU A 207 -3.99 -16.07 -0.46
C LEU A 207 -3.79 -16.81 -1.77
N LEU A 208 -4.29 -16.23 -2.87
CA LEU A 208 -4.44 -16.95 -4.12
C LEU A 208 -3.67 -16.26 -5.24
N GLN A 209 -2.94 -17.05 -6.01
CA GLN A 209 -2.37 -16.60 -7.28
C GLN A 209 -3.32 -16.92 -8.44
N VAL A 210 -3.39 -16.01 -9.40
CA VAL A 210 -4.17 -16.17 -10.65
C VAL A 210 -3.22 -16.26 -11.82
N ARG A 211 -3.23 -17.40 -12.50
CA ARG A 211 -2.34 -17.73 -13.61
C ARG A 211 -2.94 -17.32 -14.96
N ALA A 212 -2.12 -17.27 -15.97
CA ALA A 212 -2.53 -16.87 -17.33
C ALA A 212 -3.54 -17.84 -17.99
N ASP A 213 -3.57 -19.10 -17.56
CA ASP A 213 -4.56 -20.10 -17.97
C ASP A 213 -5.87 -20.04 -17.18
N GLY A 214 -6.00 -19.09 -16.25
CA GLY A 214 -7.15 -18.94 -15.35
C GLY A 214 -7.13 -19.88 -14.14
N ALA A 215 -6.07 -20.65 -13.94
CA ALA A 215 -5.96 -21.50 -12.77
C ALA A 215 -5.66 -20.67 -11.50
N PHE A 216 -6.25 -21.10 -10.38
CA PHE A 216 -5.94 -20.58 -9.05
C PHE A 216 -5.01 -21.55 -8.32
N ARG A 217 -4.03 -21.01 -7.60
CA ARG A 217 -3.15 -21.75 -6.70
C ARG A 217 -2.97 -20.96 -5.42
N GLU A 218 -2.39 -21.56 -4.41
CA GLU A 218 -2.03 -20.88 -3.17
C GLU A 218 -0.85 -19.92 -3.43
N TRP A 219 -0.93 -18.72 -2.82
CA TRP A 219 0.15 -17.74 -2.92
C TRP A 219 0.95 -17.66 -1.62
N LEU A 220 0.34 -17.20 -0.52
CA LEU A 220 1.06 -17.00 0.74
C LEU A 220 1.69 -18.29 1.28
N PRO A 221 1.00 -19.45 1.31
CA PRO A 221 1.65 -20.70 1.72
C PRO A 221 2.88 -21.07 0.88
N GLU A 222 2.78 -20.93 -0.46
CA GLU A 222 3.92 -21.23 -1.35
C GLU A 222 5.06 -20.19 -1.19
N LEU A 223 4.75 -18.93 -0.90
CA LEU A 223 5.73 -17.88 -0.59
C LEU A 223 6.52 -18.23 0.68
N LEU A 224 5.82 -18.61 1.75
CA LEU A 224 6.43 -18.98 3.03
C LEU A 224 7.20 -20.31 2.96
N GLU A 225 6.76 -21.24 2.11
CA GLU A 225 7.53 -22.46 1.81
C GLU A 225 8.84 -22.13 1.09
N ALA A 226 8.78 -21.18 0.13
CA ALA A 226 9.97 -20.76 -0.63
C ALA A 226 10.99 -20.00 0.23
N ASP A 227 10.52 -19.21 1.20
CA ASP A 227 11.37 -18.45 2.13
C ASP A 227 10.72 -18.31 3.53
N PRO A 228 10.90 -19.31 4.40
CA PRO A 228 10.33 -19.27 5.77
C PRO A 228 10.88 -18.17 6.67
N GLU A 229 12.02 -17.58 6.30
CA GLU A 229 12.65 -16.51 7.08
C GLU A 229 12.25 -15.09 6.58
N LEU A 230 11.53 -14.99 5.47
CA LEU A 230 11.11 -13.71 4.92
C LEU A 230 10.29 -12.87 5.93
N PRO A 231 9.37 -13.43 6.73
CA PRO A 231 8.63 -12.64 7.72
C PRO A 231 9.52 -11.97 8.77
N ALA A 232 10.70 -12.50 9.06
CA ALA A 232 11.64 -11.88 9.99
C ALA A 232 12.39 -10.64 9.42
N LEU A 233 12.32 -10.41 8.12
CA LEU A 233 12.99 -9.30 7.42
C LEU A 233 12.05 -8.15 7.07
N VAL A 234 10.74 -8.39 7.09
CA VAL A 234 9.70 -7.45 6.68
C VAL A 234 8.75 -7.14 7.85
N ASP A 235 7.82 -6.23 7.69
CA ASP A 235 7.05 -5.72 8.82
C ASP A 235 5.55 -5.98 8.69
N VAL A 236 5.01 -6.16 7.47
CA VAL A 236 3.57 -6.21 7.26
C VAL A 236 3.22 -6.97 5.98
N TYR A 237 2.10 -7.69 6.01
CA TYR A 237 1.48 -8.24 4.82
C TYR A 237 0.57 -7.22 4.15
N SER A 238 0.77 -6.97 2.85
CA SER A 238 -0.19 -6.24 2.01
C SER A 238 -1.20 -7.20 1.41
N VAL A 239 -2.49 -6.87 1.51
CA VAL A 239 -3.60 -7.71 1.05
C VAL A 239 -4.58 -6.86 0.25
N HIS A 240 -5.08 -7.40 -0.88
CA HIS A 240 -6.11 -6.79 -1.72
C HIS A 240 -7.38 -7.65 -1.72
N PRO A 241 -8.24 -7.56 -0.69
CA PRO A 241 -9.36 -8.47 -0.49
C PRO A 241 -10.57 -8.10 -1.36
N TYR A 242 -10.35 -7.93 -2.67
CA TYR A 242 -11.45 -7.72 -3.59
C TYR A 242 -12.37 -8.95 -3.63
N PRO A 243 -13.68 -8.79 -3.40
CA PRO A 243 -14.60 -9.91 -3.41
C PRO A 243 -14.85 -10.46 -4.82
N ASP A 244 -15.36 -11.69 -4.89
CA ASP A 244 -15.90 -12.31 -6.08
C ASP A 244 -17.29 -12.90 -5.74
N PRO A 245 -18.41 -12.37 -6.31
CA PRO A 245 -18.46 -11.34 -7.36
C PRO A 245 -18.01 -9.96 -6.86
N ARG A 246 -17.51 -9.15 -7.78
CA ARG A 246 -17.03 -7.78 -7.50
C ARG A 246 -18.10 -6.85 -6.92
N THR A 247 -19.37 -7.22 -7.00
CA THR A 247 -20.50 -6.48 -6.44
C THR A 247 -20.79 -6.80 -4.97
N ALA A 248 -20.18 -7.86 -4.42
CA ALA A 248 -20.37 -8.22 -3.01
C ALA A 248 -19.78 -7.15 -2.08
N GLY A 249 -20.49 -6.86 -1.00
CA GLY A 249 -20.05 -5.92 0.03
C GLY A 249 -19.12 -6.58 1.06
N PRO A 250 -18.55 -5.77 1.97
CA PRO A 250 -17.62 -6.28 2.97
C PRO A 250 -18.28 -7.20 4.03
N TYR A 251 -19.61 -7.23 4.11
CA TYR A 251 -20.39 -8.09 5.00
C TYR A 251 -21.19 -9.16 4.26
N ASP A 252 -21.00 -9.31 2.96
CA ASP A 252 -21.63 -10.38 2.16
C ASP A 252 -20.81 -11.67 2.28
N ASP A 253 -20.85 -12.27 3.48
CA ASP A 253 -20.10 -13.47 3.82
C ASP A 253 -20.56 -14.68 2.98
N ARG A 254 -19.63 -15.32 2.30
CA ARG A 254 -19.85 -16.47 1.43
C ARG A 254 -19.51 -17.78 2.14
N ASP A 255 -19.92 -18.91 1.57
CA ASP A 255 -19.55 -20.24 2.09
C ASP A 255 -18.02 -20.47 2.07
N ASP A 256 -17.33 -19.90 1.06
CA ASP A 256 -15.86 -19.94 0.96
C ASP A 256 -15.28 -18.51 1.11
N PRO A 257 -14.69 -18.20 2.27
CA PRO A 257 -14.17 -16.86 2.58
C PRO A 257 -12.98 -16.43 1.72
N ARG A 258 -12.38 -17.34 0.93
CA ARG A 258 -11.34 -16.97 -0.04
C ARG A 258 -11.84 -16.00 -1.11
N TRP A 259 -13.16 -15.96 -1.34
CA TRP A 259 -13.80 -15.18 -2.38
C TRP A 259 -14.61 -13.99 -1.85
N ASP A 260 -14.42 -13.62 -0.58
CA ASP A 260 -15.03 -12.44 0.01
C ASP A 260 -14.01 -11.60 0.81
N TYR A 261 -14.50 -10.53 1.44
CA TYR A 261 -13.67 -9.61 2.19
C TYR A 261 -12.97 -10.28 3.38
N ARG A 262 -13.51 -11.38 3.94
CA ARG A 262 -12.90 -12.17 5.03
C ARG A 262 -11.64 -12.94 4.61
N ARG A 263 -11.21 -12.85 3.36
CA ARG A 263 -9.90 -13.35 2.94
C ARG A 263 -8.78 -12.86 3.87
N VAL A 264 -8.94 -11.67 4.43
CA VAL A 264 -8.02 -11.09 5.44
C VAL A 264 -7.88 -12.00 6.67
N GLU A 265 -8.96 -12.60 7.15
CA GLU A 265 -8.94 -13.55 8.28
C GLU A 265 -8.13 -14.80 7.94
N LEU A 266 -8.29 -15.31 6.71
CA LEU A 266 -7.55 -16.49 6.26
C LEU A 266 -6.05 -16.22 6.09
N VAL A 267 -5.66 -15.01 5.69
CA VAL A 267 -4.24 -14.59 5.69
C VAL A 267 -3.68 -14.71 7.10
N ARG A 268 -4.41 -14.21 8.10
CA ARG A 268 -4.06 -14.31 9.52
C ARG A 268 -3.98 -15.76 10.02
N GLU A 269 -4.83 -16.66 9.50
CA GLU A 269 -4.79 -18.09 9.84
C GLU A 269 -3.56 -18.80 9.23
N VAL A 270 -3.08 -18.36 8.06
CA VAL A 270 -1.87 -18.93 7.43
C VAL A 270 -0.62 -18.49 8.17
N ASP A 271 -0.51 -17.22 8.50
CA ASP A 271 0.60 -16.67 9.29
C ASP A 271 0.13 -15.47 10.14
N ASP A 272 0.32 -15.59 11.44
CA ASP A 272 -0.05 -14.56 12.41
C ASP A 272 1.15 -13.76 12.95
N SER A 273 2.32 -13.94 12.36
CA SER A 273 3.56 -13.29 12.81
C SER A 273 3.65 -11.80 12.47
N LEU A 274 2.94 -11.35 11.42
CA LEU A 274 2.94 -9.97 10.97
C LEU A 274 1.53 -9.36 11.00
N PRO A 275 1.41 -8.05 11.23
CA PRO A 275 0.16 -7.32 11.00
C PRO A 275 -0.18 -7.27 9.49
N ILE A 276 -1.42 -6.88 9.21
CA ILE A 276 -1.95 -6.77 7.84
C ILE A 276 -2.26 -5.30 7.52
N TRP A 277 -1.88 -4.86 6.34
CA TRP A 277 -2.40 -3.66 5.71
C TRP A 277 -3.27 -4.07 4.53
N ILE A 278 -4.51 -3.60 4.49
CA ILE A 278 -5.35 -3.69 3.31
C ILE A 278 -4.92 -2.55 2.38
N THR A 279 -4.03 -2.85 1.44
CA THR A 279 -3.40 -1.84 0.60
C THR A 279 -4.22 -1.48 -0.63
N GLU A 280 -5.21 -2.32 -0.97
CA GLU A 280 -6.27 -1.99 -1.93
C GLU A 280 -7.61 -2.63 -1.57
N VAL A 281 -8.68 -1.86 -1.64
CA VAL A 281 -10.06 -2.33 -1.71
C VAL A 281 -10.94 -1.25 -2.33
N GLY A 282 -11.88 -1.64 -3.19
CA GLY A 282 -12.78 -0.70 -3.84
C GLY A 282 -13.83 -1.39 -4.69
N TRP A 283 -14.80 -0.60 -5.15
CA TRP A 283 -15.90 -1.06 -5.99
C TRP A 283 -16.06 -0.11 -7.19
N SER A 284 -16.15 -0.68 -8.37
CA SER A 284 -16.37 0.08 -9.59
C SER A 284 -17.84 0.53 -9.73
N THR A 285 -18.05 1.71 -10.28
CA THR A 285 -19.37 2.23 -10.62
C THR A 285 -19.60 2.29 -12.13
N ALA A 286 -18.91 1.47 -12.91
CA ALA A 286 -19.11 1.34 -14.34
C ALA A 286 -20.52 0.81 -14.68
N ASP A 287 -20.89 0.85 -15.97
CA ASP A 287 -22.14 0.27 -16.46
C ASP A 287 -21.94 -1.21 -16.88
N THR A 288 -21.37 -2.01 -15.96
CA THR A 288 -21.07 -3.43 -16.17
C THR A 288 -21.74 -4.28 -15.08
N ASP A 289 -21.99 -5.56 -15.36
CA ASP A 289 -22.68 -6.46 -14.44
C ASP A 289 -21.89 -6.74 -13.15
N ASP A 290 -20.59 -6.46 -13.15
CA ASP A 290 -19.67 -6.61 -12.03
C ASP A 290 -19.33 -5.29 -11.33
N SER A 291 -20.19 -4.28 -11.48
CA SER A 291 -20.09 -2.95 -10.90
C SER A 291 -21.32 -2.63 -10.03
N VAL A 292 -21.23 -1.60 -9.20
CA VAL A 292 -22.29 -1.20 -8.25
C VAL A 292 -22.75 0.24 -8.50
N SER A 293 -23.84 0.68 -7.86
CA SER A 293 -24.22 2.10 -7.86
C SER A 293 -23.24 2.93 -7.00
N GLU A 294 -23.21 4.25 -7.19
CA GLU A 294 -22.40 5.14 -6.36
C GLU A 294 -22.80 5.11 -4.87
N GLU A 295 -24.09 4.93 -4.57
CA GLU A 295 -24.59 4.75 -3.21
C GLU A 295 -24.09 3.44 -2.61
N THR A 296 -24.18 2.35 -3.36
CA THR A 296 -23.65 1.05 -2.94
C THR A 296 -22.12 1.08 -2.76
N GLN A 297 -21.40 1.80 -3.64
CA GLN A 297 -19.97 2.04 -3.47
C GLN A 297 -19.69 2.72 -2.11
N ALA A 298 -20.47 3.74 -1.74
CA ALA A 298 -20.30 4.45 -0.48
C ALA A 298 -20.54 3.54 0.73
N ASP A 299 -21.65 2.77 0.71
CA ASP A 299 -21.97 1.82 1.78
C ASP A 299 -20.88 0.75 1.94
N HIS A 300 -20.36 0.23 0.81
CA HIS A 300 -19.32 -0.78 0.82
C HIS A 300 -17.97 -0.23 1.32
N VAL A 301 -17.60 0.99 0.90
CA VAL A 301 -16.37 1.65 1.37
C VAL A 301 -16.45 1.92 2.87
N ALA A 302 -17.56 2.46 3.36
CA ALA A 302 -17.78 2.69 4.80
C ALA A 302 -17.70 1.39 5.59
N GLY A 303 -18.41 0.35 5.12
CA GLY A 303 -18.41 -0.98 5.75
C GLY A 303 -17.04 -1.64 5.76
N ALA A 304 -16.26 -1.50 4.66
CA ALA A 304 -14.90 -2.04 4.59
C ALA A 304 -13.95 -1.38 5.60
N ILE A 305 -14.03 -0.05 5.71
CA ILE A 305 -13.22 0.68 6.68
C ILE A 305 -13.61 0.28 8.11
N THR A 306 -14.92 0.26 8.42
CA THR A 306 -15.42 -0.13 9.75
C THR A 306 -14.98 -1.55 10.10
N ARG A 307 -15.16 -2.52 9.21
CA ARG A 307 -14.75 -3.91 9.47
C ARG A 307 -13.24 -4.04 9.68
N ALA A 308 -12.44 -3.36 8.86
CA ALA A 308 -10.99 -3.36 8.97
C ALA A 308 -10.47 -2.77 10.29
N LEU A 309 -11.04 -1.62 10.70
CA LEU A 309 -10.50 -0.86 11.83
C LEU A 309 -11.12 -1.25 13.18
N ASP A 310 -12.40 -1.64 13.21
CA ASP A 310 -13.14 -1.95 14.44
C ASP A 310 -13.15 -3.45 14.74
N GLU A 311 -13.42 -4.31 13.73
CA GLU A 311 -13.52 -5.75 13.95
C GLU A 311 -12.15 -6.44 13.90
N TRP A 312 -11.26 -6.01 12.98
CA TRP A 312 -9.93 -6.59 12.78
C TRP A 312 -8.79 -5.71 13.27
N GLY A 313 -9.12 -4.63 13.97
CA GLY A 313 -8.17 -3.60 14.39
C GLY A 313 -7.03 -4.07 15.30
N GLU A 314 -7.11 -5.30 15.83
CA GLU A 314 -6.00 -5.92 16.57
C GLU A 314 -4.84 -6.35 15.68
N TYR A 315 -5.11 -6.66 14.40
CA TYR A 315 -4.11 -7.14 13.43
C TYR A 315 -4.15 -6.42 12.08
N VAL A 316 -5.23 -5.71 11.75
CA VAL A 316 -5.26 -4.81 10.58
C VAL A 316 -4.91 -3.40 11.03
N GLU A 317 -3.76 -2.92 10.62
CA GLU A 317 -3.29 -1.60 11.05
C GLU A 317 -3.76 -0.47 10.15
N ARG A 318 -3.91 -0.73 8.83
CA ARG A 318 -4.28 0.30 7.83
C ARG A 318 -5.14 -0.27 6.72
N ILE A 319 -5.94 0.63 6.15
CA ILE A 319 -6.74 0.34 4.96
C ILE A 319 -6.59 1.47 3.95
N PHE A 320 -6.43 1.12 2.67
CA PHE A 320 -6.32 2.04 1.55
C PHE A 320 -7.45 1.80 0.55
N VAL A 321 -8.29 2.80 0.35
CA VAL A 321 -9.41 2.73 -0.60
C VAL A 321 -8.89 2.95 -2.03
N TYR A 322 -9.26 2.06 -2.93
CA TYR A 322 -8.95 2.16 -4.36
C TYR A 322 -10.16 2.72 -5.11
N SER A 323 -10.07 3.93 -5.72
CA SER A 323 -8.99 4.90 -5.69
C SER A 323 -9.54 6.32 -5.56
N TYR A 324 -8.70 7.29 -5.16
CA TYR A 324 -9.11 8.70 -5.12
C TYR A 324 -9.31 9.31 -6.52
N ASP A 325 -8.69 8.73 -7.54
CA ASP A 325 -8.68 9.28 -8.89
C ASP A 325 -10.07 9.52 -9.47
N ARG A 326 -10.12 10.28 -10.56
CA ARG A 326 -11.34 10.48 -11.31
C ARG A 326 -11.67 9.27 -12.16
N ASP A 327 -12.96 9.01 -12.33
CA ASP A 327 -13.40 8.09 -13.36
C ASP A 327 -12.90 8.56 -14.75
N THR A 328 -12.62 7.61 -15.63
CA THR A 328 -12.09 7.91 -16.97
C THR A 328 -13.15 8.45 -17.93
N GLY A 329 -14.44 8.23 -17.62
CA GLY A 329 -15.58 8.57 -18.48
C GLY A 329 -15.96 7.47 -19.46
N ASP A 330 -15.15 6.42 -19.64
CA ASP A 330 -15.57 5.19 -20.29
C ASP A 330 -16.36 4.33 -19.32
N ARG A 331 -17.68 4.43 -19.38
CA ARG A 331 -18.59 3.71 -18.49
C ARG A 331 -18.60 2.20 -18.73
N GLY A 332 -18.07 1.71 -19.85
CA GLY A 332 -17.91 0.29 -20.15
C GLY A 332 -16.63 -0.32 -19.59
N ASP A 333 -15.69 0.51 -19.11
CA ASP A 333 -14.44 0.06 -18.50
C ASP A 333 -14.56 0.01 -16.98
N ARG A 334 -14.62 -1.21 -16.43
CA ARG A 334 -14.67 -1.39 -14.97
C ARG A 334 -13.49 -0.75 -14.27
N GLU A 335 -12.27 -0.95 -14.78
CA GLU A 335 -11.04 -0.47 -14.14
C GLU A 335 -10.95 1.05 -14.10
N GLY A 336 -11.54 1.73 -15.08
CA GLY A 336 -11.59 3.18 -15.16
C GLY A 336 -12.68 3.84 -14.29
N ASN A 337 -13.42 3.10 -13.46
CA ASN A 337 -14.56 3.64 -12.70
C ASN A 337 -14.58 3.27 -11.21
N TYR A 338 -13.43 3.00 -10.62
CA TYR A 338 -13.25 2.84 -9.17
C TYR A 338 -13.14 4.18 -8.42
N GLY A 339 -13.02 5.28 -9.14
CA GLY A 339 -12.75 6.60 -8.58
C GLY A 339 -13.73 7.02 -7.49
N LEU A 340 -13.23 7.71 -6.46
CA LEU A 340 -14.03 8.46 -5.49
C LEU A 340 -14.49 9.80 -6.07
N ARG A 341 -14.07 10.11 -7.30
CA ARG A 341 -14.40 11.33 -8.05
C ARG A 341 -14.96 10.96 -9.41
N ARG A 342 -16.01 11.67 -9.82
CA ARG A 342 -16.57 11.56 -11.18
C ARG A 342 -15.63 12.17 -12.22
N VAL A 343 -15.87 11.89 -13.48
CA VAL A 343 -15.09 12.41 -14.61
C VAL A 343 -14.96 13.93 -14.63
N ASP A 344 -15.99 14.66 -14.15
CA ASP A 344 -15.99 16.12 -14.05
C ASP A 344 -15.24 16.63 -12.81
N GLY A 345 -14.72 15.72 -11.99
CA GLY A 345 -14.03 16.01 -10.75
C GLY A 345 -14.93 16.24 -9.54
N SER A 346 -16.26 16.13 -9.66
CA SER A 346 -17.16 16.20 -8.51
C SER A 346 -17.03 14.94 -7.62
N PRO A 347 -17.18 15.06 -6.29
CA PRO A 347 -17.07 13.90 -5.40
C PRO A 347 -18.26 12.97 -5.58
N LYS A 348 -18.00 11.65 -5.50
CA LYS A 348 -19.04 10.64 -5.29
C LYS A 348 -19.40 10.53 -3.80
N PRO A 349 -20.56 9.93 -3.43
CA PRO A 349 -20.92 9.70 -2.03
C PRO A 349 -19.83 8.95 -1.24
N ALA A 350 -19.12 8.02 -1.87
CA ALA A 350 -18.03 7.25 -1.23
C ALA A 350 -16.89 8.14 -0.73
N TRP A 351 -16.63 9.30 -1.35
CA TRP A 351 -15.67 10.27 -0.80
C TRP A 351 -16.17 10.85 0.54
N GLY A 352 -17.47 11.10 0.67
CA GLY A 352 -18.08 11.49 1.95
C GLY A 352 -17.84 10.43 3.03
N ALA A 353 -18.09 9.16 2.72
CA ALA A 353 -17.87 8.04 3.65
C ALA A 353 -16.41 7.98 4.15
N VAL A 354 -15.42 8.14 3.27
CA VAL A 354 -14.00 8.21 3.67
C VAL A 354 -13.74 9.39 4.60
N GLN A 355 -14.34 10.56 4.33
CA GLN A 355 -14.14 11.77 5.14
C GLN A 355 -14.76 11.66 6.55
N GLU A 356 -15.92 11.04 6.70
CA GLU A 356 -16.59 10.84 7.99
C GLU A 356 -15.70 10.01 8.92
N VAL A 357 -15.24 8.86 8.45
CA VAL A 357 -14.35 8.00 9.25
C VAL A 357 -12.99 8.67 9.47
N GLY A 358 -12.41 9.29 8.44
CA GLY A 358 -11.10 9.95 8.51
C GLY A 358 -11.02 11.10 9.52
N ARG A 359 -12.16 11.77 9.79
CA ARG A 359 -12.28 12.83 10.80
C ARG A 359 -12.62 12.32 12.19
N GLY A 360 -12.92 11.03 12.34
CA GLY A 360 -13.37 10.42 13.57
C GLY A 360 -14.84 10.76 13.90
N ASP A 361 -15.61 11.15 12.93
CA ASP A 361 -17.06 11.30 13.06
C ASP A 361 -17.72 9.91 12.91
N PRO A 362 -18.63 9.50 13.83
CA PRO A 362 -19.35 8.25 13.65
C PRO A 362 -20.20 8.32 12.36
N PRO A 363 -20.32 7.25 11.59
CA PRO A 363 -21.23 7.21 10.45
C PRO A 363 -22.67 7.40 10.92
N ASP A 364 -23.44 8.24 10.23
CA ASP A 364 -24.87 8.51 10.50
C ASP A 364 -25.75 7.26 10.26
#